data_afb50008072706b53fc9a0cbcc262fb2
#
_entry.id   afb50008072706b53fc9a0cbcc262fb2
#
_cell.length_a   1.000
_cell.length_b   1.000
_cell.length_c   1.000
_cell.angle_alpha   90.00
_cell.angle_beta   90.00
_cell.angle_gamma   90.00
#
_symmetry.space_group_name_H-M   'P 1'
#
loop_
_entity.id
_entity.type
_entity.pdbx_description
1 polymer ?
#
loop_
_entity_poly.entity_id
_entity_poly.type
_entity_poly.pdbx_seq_one_letter_code
_entity_poly.pdbx_strand_id
1 'polypeptide(L)'
;MNEFIKDLGLLINAMLIATPPLLYAALGSCISERSGVVNIGIEGMMTVGAFTGAALCYFVPGAPWLAFVLAGVAGALVAVIHAFACITCNADQTISGTAINFLAPGIAIFICRVLFSDSTDTPAITDSASRLPKLLDGVFPAGSFWNNVLNIHVAGYLCFICVAVVWVLFYKT
;
A
#
# COMPACT_ATOMS: atom_id res chain seq x y z
N MET A 1 -12.68 15.08 -28.63
CA MET A 1 -13.17 14.78 -27.26
C MET A 1 -13.04 16.09 -26.48
N ASN A 2 -14.11 16.55 -25.84
CA ASN A 2 -14.09 17.84 -25.13
C ASN A 2 -13.03 17.79 -24.02
N GLU A 3 -12.27 18.88 -23.83
CA GLU A 3 -11.23 18.94 -22.78
C GLU A 3 -11.79 18.57 -21.41
N PHE A 4 -12.99 19.04 -21.11
CA PHE A 4 -13.70 18.66 -19.87
C PHE A 4 -13.83 17.14 -19.65
N ILE A 5 -14.15 16.37 -20.68
CA ILE A 5 -14.26 14.89 -20.56
C ILE A 5 -12.89 14.26 -20.33
N LYS A 6 -11.84 14.81 -20.93
CA LYS A 6 -10.47 14.36 -20.72
C LYS A 6 -10.02 14.63 -19.29
N ASP A 7 -10.26 15.84 -18.79
CA ASP A 7 -9.87 16.23 -17.43
C ASP A 7 -10.66 15.44 -16.38
N LEU A 8 -11.94 15.19 -16.63
CA LEU A 8 -12.74 14.32 -15.77
C LEU A 8 -12.18 12.89 -15.73
N GLY A 9 -11.74 12.34 -16.87
CA GLY A 9 -11.09 11.03 -16.94
C GLY A 9 -9.79 10.98 -16.13
N LEU A 10 -8.97 12.02 -16.20
CA LEU A 10 -7.73 12.14 -15.44
C LEU A 10 -7.99 12.26 -13.93
N LEU A 11 -9.02 13.01 -13.54
CA LEU A 11 -9.43 13.13 -12.14
C LEU A 11 -9.86 11.78 -11.57
N ILE A 12 -10.70 11.04 -12.29
CA ILE A 12 -11.15 9.70 -11.88
C ILE A 12 -9.94 8.73 -11.79
N ASN A 13 -9.01 8.80 -12.73
CA ASN A 13 -7.78 8.01 -12.68
C ASN A 13 -6.95 8.31 -11.42
N ALA A 14 -6.75 9.58 -11.10
CA ALA A 14 -6.02 9.99 -9.90
C ALA A 14 -6.69 9.45 -8.63
N MET A 15 -8.03 9.48 -8.54
CA MET A 15 -8.78 8.88 -7.44
C MET A 15 -8.57 7.37 -7.38
N LEU A 16 -8.64 6.67 -8.50
CA LEU A 16 -8.45 5.21 -8.57
C LEU A 16 -7.02 4.78 -8.23
N ILE A 17 -6.01 5.60 -8.49
CA ILE A 17 -4.62 5.35 -8.11
C ILE A 17 -4.41 5.58 -6.61
N ALA A 18 -5.05 6.57 -6.02
CA ALA A 18 -4.93 6.90 -4.60
C ALA A 18 -5.75 5.97 -3.68
N THR A 19 -6.78 5.31 -4.20
CA THR A 19 -7.72 4.47 -3.42
C THR A 19 -7.10 3.17 -2.88
N PRO A 20 -6.29 2.38 -3.62
CA PRO A 20 -5.82 1.08 -3.18
C PRO A 20 -5.10 1.05 -1.82
N PRO A 21 -4.17 1.94 -1.49
CA PRO A 21 -3.54 1.94 -0.18
C PRO A 21 -4.54 2.06 0.98
N LEU A 22 -5.53 2.95 0.82
CA LEU A 22 -6.57 3.16 1.83
C LEU A 22 -7.50 1.95 1.96
N LEU A 23 -7.85 1.32 0.84
CA LEU A 23 -8.67 0.11 0.85
C LEU A 23 -7.95 -1.08 1.47
N TYR A 24 -6.66 -1.30 1.18
CA TYR A 24 -5.88 -2.36 1.83
C TYR A 24 -5.80 -2.14 3.34
N ALA A 25 -5.58 -0.90 3.79
CA ALA A 25 -5.58 -0.55 5.19
C ALA A 25 -6.96 -0.81 5.84
N ALA A 26 -8.05 -0.37 5.22
CA ALA A 26 -9.41 -0.59 5.71
C ALA A 26 -9.77 -2.09 5.79
N LEU A 27 -9.39 -2.89 4.79
CA LEU A 27 -9.59 -4.35 4.82
C LEU A 27 -8.79 -5.00 5.95
N GLY A 28 -7.54 -4.59 6.15
CA GLY A 28 -6.71 -5.06 7.26
C GLY A 28 -7.32 -4.72 8.62
N SER A 29 -7.84 -3.49 8.79
CA SER A 29 -8.57 -3.07 9.99
C SER A 29 -9.81 -3.91 10.22
N CYS A 30 -10.65 -4.09 9.21
CA CYS A 30 -11.85 -4.90 9.32
C CYS A 30 -11.56 -6.34 9.77
N ILE A 31 -10.49 -6.96 9.26
CA ILE A 31 -10.09 -8.33 9.64
C ILE A 31 -9.58 -8.34 11.09
N SER A 32 -8.77 -7.36 11.48
CA SER A 32 -8.23 -7.24 12.82
C SER A 32 -9.33 -7.02 13.85
N GLU A 33 -10.27 -6.10 13.61
CA GLU A 33 -11.38 -5.82 14.51
C GLU A 33 -12.32 -7.03 14.68
N ARG A 34 -12.53 -7.80 13.61
CA ARG A 34 -13.27 -9.06 13.68
C ARG A 34 -12.58 -10.11 14.57
N SER A 35 -11.27 -10.09 14.67
CA SER A 35 -10.51 -10.97 15.59
C SER A 35 -10.50 -10.48 17.06
N GLY A 36 -11.09 -9.31 17.34
CA GLY A 36 -11.15 -8.72 18.67
C GLY A 36 -9.96 -7.83 19.02
N VAL A 37 -9.07 -7.55 18.06
CA VAL A 37 -7.94 -6.63 18.25
C VAL A 37 -8.11 -5.40 17.39
N VAL A 38 -8.28 -4.23 18.03
CA VAL A 38 -8.35 -2.96 17.34
C VAL A 38 -6.95 -2.55 16.90
N ASN A 39 -6.74 -2.39 15.60
CA ASN A 39 -5.44 -2.04 15.05
C ASN A 39 -5.38 -0.57 14.61
N ILE A 40 -4.98 0.31 15.52
CA ILE A 40 -4.75 1.73 15.24
C ILE A 40 -3.38 1.95 14.58
N GLY A 41 -2.46 0.97 14.70
CA GLY A 41 -1.08 1.05 14.18
C GLY A 41 -0.93 0.85 12.67
N ILE A 42 -2.02 0.79 11.90
CA ILE A 42 -2.02 0.51 10.45
C ILE A 42 -1.19 1.52 9.66
N GLU A 43 -1.22 2.79 10.01
CA GLU A 43 -0.43 3.83 9.34
C GLU A 43 1.07 3.56 9.44
N GLY A 44 1.54 3.18 10.63
CA GLY A 44 2.93 2.79 10.82
C GLY A 44 3.30 1.50 10.06
N MET A 45 2.41 0.51 10.01
CA MET A 45 2.59 -0.71 9.22
C MET A 45 2.68 -0.41 7.72
N MET A 46 1.83 0.49 7.22
CA MET A 46 1.87 0.95 5.83
C MET A 46 3.17 1.70 5.53
N THR A 47 3.65 2.54 6.45
CA THR A 47 4.90 3.28 6.30
C THR A 47 6.09 2.33 6.18
N VAL A 48 6.19 1.31 7.03
CA VAL A 48 7.26 0.29 6.94
C VAL A 48 7.16 -0.48 5.62
N GLY A 49 5.94 -0.88 5.22
CA GLY A 49 5.71 -1.56 3.94
C GLY A 49 6.11 -0.70 2.75
N ALA A 50 5.68 0.56 2.72
CA ALA A 50 5.99 1.50 1.64
C ALA A 50 7.51 1.77 1.54
N PHE A 51 8.17 2.00 2.66
CA PHE A 51 9.62 2.17 2.71
C PHE A 51 10.36 0.94 2.18
N THR A 52 9.98 -0.25 2.66
CA THR A 52 10.59 -1.52 2.21
C THR A 52 10.41 -1.74 0.72
N GLY A 53 9.20 -1.50 0.20
CA GLY A 53 8.91 -1.62 -1.23
C GLY A 53 9.73 -0.65 -2.09
N ALA A 54 9.81 0.61 -1.68
CA ALA A 54 10.58 1.63 -2.39
C ALA A 54 12.09 1.33 -2.37
N ALA A 55 12.63 0.95 -1.20
CA ALA A 55 14.03 0.58 -1.07
C ALA A 55 14.39 -0.64 -1.94
N LEU A 56 13.53 -1.66 -1.95
CA LEU A 56 13.75 -2.84 -2.79
C LEU A 56 13.69 -2.53 -4.28
N CYS A 57 12.76 -1.70 -4.73
CA CYS A 57 12.72 -1.26 -6.12
C CYS A 57 13.98 -0.48 -6.54
N TYR A 58 14.62 0.21 -5.59
CA TYR A 58 15.87 0.92 -5.84
C TYR A 58 17.08 -0.04 -5.91
N PHE A 59 17.21 -0.97 -4.95
CA PHE A 59 18.36 -1.88 -4.88
C PHE A 59 18.26 -3.08 -5.83
N VAL A 60 17.04 -3.49 -6.20
CA VAL A 60 16.77 -4.64 -7.09
C VAL A 60 15.90 -4.16 -8.25
N PRO A 61 16.45 -3.37 -9.18
CA PRO A 61 15.69 -2.90 -10.34
C PRO A 61 15.20 -4.07 -11.20
N GLY A 62 13.99 -3.93 -11.74
CA GLY A 62 13.37 -4.96 -12.57
C GLY A 62 12.61 -6.07 -11.83
N ALA A 63 12.51 -6.03 -10.50
CA ALA A 63 11.77 -7.01 -9.70
C ALA A 63 10.61 -6.38 -8.88
N PRO A 64 9.66 -5.66 -9.51
CA PRO A 64 8.60 -4.96 -8.78
C PRO A 64 7.66 -5.90 -8.00
N TRP A 65 7.46 -7.12 -8.48
CA TRP A 65 6.66 -8.13 -7.78
C TRP A 65 7.31 -8.59 -6.48
N LEU A 66 8.64 -8.77 -6.49
CA LEU A 66 9.38 -9.10 -5.27
C LEU A 66 9.28 -7.97 -4.25
N ALA A 67 9.46 -6.71 -4.70
CA ALA A 67 9.31 -5.54 -3.85
C ALA A 67 7.90 -5.44 -3.25
N PHE A 68 6.86 -5.70 -4.04
CA PHE A 68 5.46 -5.69 -3.60
C PHE A 68 5.20 -6.75 -2.51
N VAL A 69 5.65 -7.99 -2.72
CA VAL A 69 5.48 -9.09 -1.75
C VAL A 69 6.26 -8.81 -0.46
N LEU A 70 7.52 -8.38 -0.56
CA LEU A 70 8.34 -8.11 0.61
C LEU A 70 7.87 -6.87 1.38
N ALA A 71 7.31 -5.87 0.71
CA ALA A 71 6.61 -4.75 1.36
C ALA A 71 5.44 -5.24 2.23
N GLY A 72 4.64 -6.16 1.69
CA GLY A 72 3.55 -6.80 2.44
C GLY A 72 4.06 -7.61 3.63
N VAL A 73 5.12 -8.37 3.46
CA VAL A 73 5.75 -9.14 4.55
C VAL A 73 6.28 -8.21 5.64
N ALA A 74 6.95 -7.11 5.28
CA ALA A 74 7.47 -6.14 6.26
C ALA A 74 6.35 -5.50 7.09
N GLY A 75 5.25 -5.09 6.45
CA GLY A 75 4.07 -4.58 7.17
C GLY A 75 3.44 -5.66 8.06
N ALA A 76 3.36 -6.90 7.59
CA ALA A 76 2.83 -8.02 8.37
C ALA A 76 3.69 -8.35 9.60
N LEU A 77 5.02 -8.24 9.51
CA LEU A 77 5.90 -8.43 10.67
C LEU A 77 5.63 -7.40 11.77
N VAL A 78 5.39 -6.15 11.41
CA VAL A 78 4.98 -5.12 12.39
C VAL A 78 3.61 -5.43 12.99
N ALA A 79 2.67 -5.95 12.18
CA ALA A 79 1.36 -6.39 12.66
C ALA A 79 1.48 -7.56 13.64
N VAL A 80 2.39 -8.51 13.42
CA VAL A 80 2.67 -9.62 14.37
C VAL A 80 3.20 -9.08 15.70
N ILE A 81 4.09 -8.07 15.67
CA ILE A 81 4.59 -7.43 16.90
C ILE A 81 3.43 -6.78 17.67
N HIS A 82 2.54 -6.06 16.98
CA HIS A 82 1.35 -5.46 17.58
C HIS A 82 0.43 -6.52 18.20
N ALA A 83 0.13 -7.58 17.44
CA ALA A 83 -0.71 -8.67 17.90
C ALA A 83 -0.11 -9.38 19.12
N PHE A 84 1.20 -9.64 19.12
CA PHE A 84 1.91 -10.23 20.26
C PHE A 84 1.80 -9.34 21.51
N ALA A 85 2.01 -8.04 21.37
CA ALA A 85 1.87 -7.10 22.47
C ALA A 85 0.44 -7.10 23.06
N CYS A 86 -0.57 -7.04 22.19
CA CYS A 86 -1.97 -6.94 22.62
C CYS A 86 -2.55 -8.26 23.14
N ILE A 87 -2.22 -9.39 22.51
CA ILE A 87 -2.80 -10.69 22.83
C ILE A 87 -2.01 -11.41 23.93
N THR A 88 -0.68 -11.46 23.79
CA THR A 88 0.16 -12.24 24.71
C THR A 88 0.57 -11.42 25.93
N CYS A 89 0.93 -10.14 25.75
CA CYS A 89 1.35 -9.28 26.84
C CYS A 89 0.19 -8.50 27.48
N ASN A 90 -1.03 -8.63 26.97
CA ASN A 90 -2.23 -7.87 27.40
C ASN A 90 -2.00 -6.35 27.42
N ALA A 91 -1.20 -5.83 26.50
CA ALA A 91 -0.97 -4.39 26.36
C ALA A 91 -2.23 -3.69 25.83
N ASP A 92 -2.40 -2.43 26.20
CA ASP A 92 -3.47 -1.61 25.64
C ASP A 92 -3.27 -1.45 24.13
N GLN A 93 -4.32 -1.79 23.35
CA GLN A 93 -4.30 -1.83 21.89
C GLN A 93 -4.09 -0.45 21.30
N THR A 94 -4.67 0.58 21.92
CA THR A 94 -4.55 1.97 21.48
C THR A 94 -3.13 2.49 21.68
N ILE A 95 -2.55 2.22 22.85
CA ILE A 95 -1.19 2.65 23.21
C ILE A 95 -0.18 1.95 22.27
N SER A 96 -0.32 0.63 22.09
CA SER A 96 0.55 -0.15 21.22
C SER A 96 0.47 0.33 19.75
N GLY A 97 -0.74 0.53 19.22
CA GLY A 97 -0.94 1.02 17.87
C GLY A 97 -0.37 2.43 17.66
N THR A 98 -0.64 3.33 18.59
CA THR A 98 -0.12 4.70 18.53
C THR A 98 1.40 4.73 18.60
N ALA A 99 2.02 3.90 19.44
CA ALA A 99 3.48 3.78 19.51
C ALA A 99 4.08 3.34 18.16
N ILE A 100 3.44 2.40 17.46
CA ILE A 100 3.87 1.95 16.13
C ILE A 100 3.78 3.09 15.11
N ASN A 101 2.71 3.89 15.14
CA ASN A 101 2.54 5.02 14.22
C ASN A 101 3.60 6.12 14.43
N PHE A 102 4.14 6.30 15.63
CA PHE A 102 5.24 7.23 15.87
C PHE A 102 6.61 6.62 15.58
N LEU A 103 6.82 5.36 15.92
CA LEU A 103 8.12 4.70 15.73
C LEU A 103 8.41 4.40 14.27
N ALA A 104 7.42 3.95 13.50
CA ALA A 104 7.63 3.51 12.12
C ALA A 104 8.17 4.62 11.20
N PRO A 105 7.64 5.84 11.16
CA PRO A 105 8.23 6.92 10.38
C PRO A 105 9.63 7.30 10.85
N GLY A 106 9.87 7.33 12.16
CA GLY A 106 11.19 7.63 12.72
C GLY A 106 12.24 6.62 12.28
N ILE A 107 11.93 5.33 12.36
CA ILE A 107 12.81 4.24 11.90
C ILE A 107 13.01 4.31 10.39
N ALA A 108 11.95 4.55 9.62
CA ALA A 108 12.04 4.66 8.16
C ALA A 108 12.98 5.82 7.74
N ILE A 109 12.84 7.00 8.34
CA ILE A 109 13.73 8.15 8.08
C ILE A 109 15.16 7.84 8.50
N PHE A 110 15.36 7.21 9.67
CA PHE A 110 16.69 6.84 10.12
C PHE A 110 17.38 5.89 9.13
N ILE A 111 16.68 4.83 8.71
CA ILE A 111 17.23 3.87 7.75
C ILE A 111 17.44 4.53 6.38
N CYS A 112 16.54 5.43 5.96
CA CYS A 112 16.72 6.23 4.75
C CYS A 112 18.03 7.00 4.74
N ARG A 113 18.35 7.70 5.82
CA ARG A 113 19.60 8.45 5.95
C ARG A 113 20.82 7.56 5.87
N VAL A 114 20.76 6.37 6.49
CA VAL A 114 21.87 5.41 6.45
C VAL A 114 22.07 4.83 5.04
N LEU A 115 20.97 4.52 4.32
CA LEU A 115 21.05 3.86 3.02
C LEU A 115 21.24 4.83 1.85
N PHE A 116 20.72 6.06 1.95
CA PHE A 116 20.66 7.02 0.84
C PHE A 116 21.39 8.35 1.13
N SER A 117 22.56 8.25 1.75
CA SER A 117 23.51 9.40 1.94
C SER A 117 22.85 10.62 2.58
N ASP A 118 22.30 10.47 3.78
CA ASP A 118 21.62 11.49 4.58
C ASP A 118 20.29 12.03 3.99
N SER A 119 19.73 11.40 2.96
CA SER A 119 18.40 11.74 2.47
C SER A 119 17.31 11.31 3.46
N THR A 120 16.28 12.13 3.60
CA THR A 120 15.07 11.79 4.38
C THR A 120 14.04 10.99 3.57
N ASP A 121 14.21 10.96 2.27
CA ASP A 121 13.30 10.31 1.33
C ASP A 121 14.02 9.27 0.48
N THR A 122 13.29 8.24 0.06
CA THR A 122 13.80 7.27 -0.89
C THR A 122 13.98 7.92 -2.27
N PRO A 123 15.07 7.61 -3.00
CA PRO A 123 15.26 8.14 -4.34
C PRO A 123 14.10 7.81 -5.27
N ALA A 124 13.80 8.74 -6.18
CA ALA A 124 12.72 8.54 -7.14
C ALA A 124 13.03 7.36 -8.08
N ILE A 125 12.10 6.42 -8.20
CA ILE A 125 12.21 5.30 -9.12
C ILE A 125 11.85 5.79 -10.52
N THR A 126 12.86 6.04 -11.34
CA THR A 126 12.70 6.53 -12.72
C THR A 126 12.53 5.39 -13.73
N ASP A 127 13.06 4.20 -13.39
CA ASP A 127 12.99 3.04 -14.26
C ASP A 127 11.57 2.44 -14.30
N SER A 128 11.01 2.34 -15.50
CA SER A 128 9.69 1.73 -15.74
C SER A 128 9.67 0.23 -15.41
N ALA A 129 10.80 -0.47 -15.55
CA ALA A 129 10.92 -1.89 -15.21
C ALA A 129 10.78 -2.16 -13.71
N SER A 130 11.06 -1.18 -12.87
CA SER A 130 10.93 -1.25 -11.41
C SER A 130 9.54 -0.88 -10.90
N ARG A 131 8.60 -0.58 -11.79
CA ARG A 131 7.20 -0.30 -11.45
C ARG A 131 6.31 -1.49 -11.78
N LEU A 132 5.27 -1.69 -10.98
CA LEU A 132 4.26 -2.69 -11.30
C LEU A 132 3.61 -2.38 -12.66
N PRO A 133 3.40 -3.40 -13.51
CA PRO A 133 2.80 -3.21 -14.82
C PRO A 133 1.37 -2.67 -14.70
N LYS A 134 0.94 -1.95 -15.72
CA LYS A 134 -0.46 -1.56 -15.90
C LYS A 134 -1.16 -2.64 -16.70
N LEU A 135 -2.31 -3.13 -16.18
CA LEU A 135 -3.00 -4.28 -16.79
C LEU A 135 -3.60 -3.97 -18.16
N LEU A 136 -4.09 -2.75 -18.36
CA LEU A 136 -4.81 -2.34 -19.56
C LEU A 136 -3.99 -1.38 -20.45
N ASP A 137 -2.66 -1.38 -20.30
CA ASP A 137 -1.81 -0.55 -21.14
C ASP A 137 -1.87 -1.03 -22.60
N GLY A 138 -2.19 -0.12 -23.51
CA GLY A 138 -2.31 -0.42 -24.95
C GLY A 138 -3.63 -1.08 -25.39
N VAL A 139 -4.55 -1.41 -24.49
CA VAL A 139 -5.86 -2.00 -24.86
C VAL A 139 -6.80 -0.96 -25.47
N PHE A 140 -6.74 0.27 -24.98
CA PHE A 140 -7.58 1.36 -25.46
C PHE A 140 -6.74 2.39 -26.24
N PRO A 141 -7.32 3.09 -27.25
CA PRO A 141 -6.62 4.14 -27.98
C PRO A 141 -6.11 5.23 -27.01
N ALA A 142 -4.87 5.68 -27.24
CA ALA A 142 -4.27 6.75 -26.47
C ALA A 142 -5.15 8.02 -26.51
N GLY A 143 -5.43 8.60 -25.34
CA GLY A 143 -6.30 9.77 -25.21
C GLY A 143 -7.81 9.47 -25.16
N SER A 144 -8.23 8.19 -25.21
CA SER A 144 -9.62 7.82 -24.94
C SER A 144 -9.97 8.01 -23.48
N PHE A 145 -11.22 8.37 -23.19
CA PHE A 145 -11.73 8.48 -21.80
C PHE A 145 -11.46 7.18 -21.00
N TRP A 146 -11.76 6.04 -21.58
CA TRP A 146 -11.54 4.73 -20.94
C TRP A 146 -10.06 4.42 -20.66
N ASN A 147 -9.16 4.81 -21.59
CA ASN A 147 -7.73 4.68 -21.34
C ASN A 147 -7.27 5.58 -20.18
N ASN A 148 -7.79 6.80 -20.11
CA ASN A 148 -7.45 7.71 -19.01
C ASN A 148 -7.98 7.21 -17.66
N VAL A 149 -9.14 6.58 -17.61
CA VAL A 149 -9.76 6.08 -16.36
C VAL A 149 -9.15 4.76 -15.91
N LEU A 150 -9.03 3.78 -16.81
CA LEU A 150 -8.71 2.40 -16.45
C LEU A 150 -7.21 2.08 -16.47
N ASN A 151 -6.34 3.02 -16.84
CA ASN A 151 -4.90 2.77 -16.92
C ASN A 151 -4.23 2.86 -15.52
N ILE A 152 -4.61 1.95 -14.63
CA ILE A 152 -4.08 1.82 -13.28
C ILE A 152 -3.17 0.59 -13.14
N HIS A 153 -2.32 0.59 -12.11
CA HIS A 153 -1.43 -0.54 -11.83
C HIS A 153 -2.21 -1.78 -11.38
N VAL A 154 -1.67 -2.96 -11.61
CA VAL A 154 -2.26 -4.26 -11.23
C VAL A 154 -2.63 -4.30 -9.75
N ALA A 155 -1.84 -3.69 -8.86
CA ALA A 155 -2.16 -3.60 -7.43
C ALA A 155 -3.53 -2.95 -7.14
N GLY A 156 -3.97 -1.99 -7.98
CA GLY A 156 -5.29 -1.39 -7.86
C GLY A 156 -6.41 -2.39 -8.15
N TYR A 157 -6.28 -3.19 -9.21
CA TYR A 157 -7.26 -4.25 -9.52
C TYR A 157 -7.30 -5.35 -8.46
N LEU A 158 -6.13 -5.77 -7.96
CA LEU A 158 -6.04 -6.73 -6.86
C LEU A 158 -6.78 -6.26 -5.61
N CYS A 159 -6.73 -4.95 -5.32
CA CYS A 159 -7.45 -4.38 -4.18
C CYS A 159 -8.96 -4.61 -4.27
N PHE A 160 -9.60 -4.40 -5.43
CA PHE A 160 -11.02 -4.65 -5.62
C PHE A 160 -11.37 -6.14 -5.50
N ILE A 161 -10.49 -7.02 -5.95
CA ILE A 161 -10.65 -8.48 -5.75
C ILE A 161 -10.60 -8.81 -4.26
N CYS A 162 -9.66 -8.24 -3.50
CA CYS A 162 -9.57 -8.43 -2.05
C CYS A 162 -10.84 -7.94 -1.32
N VAL A 163 -11.42 -6.82 -1.74
CA VAL A 163 -12.72 -6.35 -1.20
C VAL A 163 -13.81 -7.40 -1.41
N ALA A 164 -13.92 -7.95 -2.62
CA ALA A 164 -14.92 -8.97 -2.92
C ALA A 164 -14.69 -10.26 -2.11
N VAL A 165 -13.43 -10.70 -1.95
CA VAL A 165 -13.07 -11.87 -1.14
C VAL A 165 -13.44 -11.64 0.33
N VAL A 166 -13.06 -10.53 0.92
CA VAL A 166 -13.36 -10.21 2.33
C VAL A 166 -14.87 -10.08 2.54
N TRP A 167 -15.59 -9.47 1.58
CA TRP A 167 -17.04 -9.40 1.64
C TRP A 167 -17.68 -10.80 1.65
N VAL A 168 -17.25 -11.71 0.79
CA VAL A 168 -17.75 -13.11 0.77
C VAL A 168 -17.43 -13.80 2.09
N LEU A 169 -16.21 -13.68 2.60
CA LEU A 169 -15.81 -14.31 3.86
C LEU A 169 -16.63 -13.81 5.07
N PHE A 170 -17.00 -12.53 5.09
CA PHE A 170 -17.71 -11.96 6.24
C PHE A 170 -19.22 -12.08 6.20
N TYR A 171 -19.81 -12.17 5.01
CA TYR A 171 -21.27 -12.16 4.84
C TYR A 171 -21.86 -13.44 4.24
N LYS A 172 -21.03 -14.34 3.69
CA LYS A 172 -21.47 -15.58 3.07
C LYS A 172 -20.99 -16.86 3.77
N THR A 173 -20.01 -16.75 4.68
CA THR A 173 -19.53 -17.84 5.55
C THR A 173 -19.78 -17.52 7.01
#